data_cee722f64c6208bb617f353201c57bb3
#
_entry.id   cee722f64c6208bb617f353201c57bb3
#
_cell.length_a   1.000
_cell.length_b   1.000
_cell.length_c   1.000
_cell.angle_alpha   90.00
_cell.angle_beta   90.00
_cell.angle_gamma   90.00
#
_symmetry.space_group_name_H-M   'P 1'
#
loop_
_entity.id
_entity.type
_entity.pdbx_description
1 polymer ?
#
loop_
_entity_poly.entity_id
_entity_poly.type
_entity_poly.pdbx_seq_one_letter_code
_entity_poly.pdbx_strand_id
1 'polypeptide(L)'
;MHLGLMIRNMGKQSSREIMAGAALGAEERNFESIWVVDHIAIPPEDSEGSEGRYIDILISLAWLAGITSKINLGSGVLIAPYREILPTAKQVASIQELSSNRLLLGVGLGWMDAEFKALGIDRKTRGRRADEFLVFLENAFNNEEVELNQQKFLFK
;
A
#
# COMPACT_ATOMS: atom_id res chain seq x y z
N MET A 1 9.12 19.83 -13.20
CA MET A 1 8.63 19.55 -11.83
C MET A 1 7.65 18.41 -11.90
N HIS A 2 7.83 17.39 -11.08
CA HIS A 2 6.93 16.23 -11.02
C HIS A 2 5.89 16.47 -9.93
N LEU A 3 4.61 16.33 -10.27
CA LEU A 3 3.50 16.54 -9.33
C LEU A 3 2.78 15.22 -9.06
N GLY A 4 2.63 14.88 -7.78
CA GLY A 4 1.78 13.80 -7.31
C GLY A 4 0.53 14.34 -6.61
N LEU A 5 -0.57 13.61 -6.70
CA LEU A 5 -1.82 13.93 -6.03
C LEU A 5 -2.15 12.87 -4.98
N MET A 6 -2.38 13.29 -3.73
CA MET A 6 -2.92 12.40 -2.70
C MET A 6 -4.42 12.23 -2.90
N ILE A 7 -4.86 11.00 -3.14
CA ILE A 7 -6.28 10.63 -3.20
C ILE A 7 -6.70 10.16 -1.81
N ARG A 8 -7.78 10.71 -1.31
CA ARG A 8 -8.31 10.29 -0.01
C ARG A 8 -9.06 8.97 -0.14
N ASN A 9 -8.38 7.85 0.17
CA ASN A 9 -9.02 6.55 0.37
C ASN A 9 -9.61 6.39 1.78
N MET A 10 -9.85 7.52 2.47
CA MET A 10 -10.38 7.59 3.84
C MET A 10 -11.51 8.61 3.98
N GLY A 11 -12.36 8.41 4.98
CA GLY A 11 -13.48 9.28 5.33
C GLY A 11 -14.56 9.35 4.25
N LYS A 12 -15.39 10.38 4.31
CA LYS A 12 -16.52 10.58 3.37
C LYS A 12 -16.09 10.72 1.89
N GLN A 13 -14.85 11.13 1.65
CA GLN A 13 -14.32 11.34 0.30
C GLN A 13 -13.74 10.05 -0.33
N SER A 14 -13.86 8.92 0.34
CA SER A 14 -13.41 7.62 -0.16
C SER A 14 -14.52 6.83 -0.89
N SER A 15 -15.49 7.51 -1.49
CA SER A 15 -16.43 6.81 -2.36
C SER A 15 -15.76 6.42 -3.68
N ARG A 16 -16.26 5.37 -4.30
CA ARG A 16 -15.78 4.89 -5.59
C ARG A 16 -15.75 6.01 -6.65
N GLU A 17 -16.83 6.81 -6.70
CA GLU A 17 -17.00 7.87 -7.69
C GLU A 17 -16.00 9.01 -7.47
N ILE A 18 -15.78 9.41 -6.21
CA ILE A 18 -14.84 10.49 -5.88
C ILE A 18 -13.40 10.04 -6.15
N MET A 19 -13.03 8.86 -5.70
CA MET A 19 -11.69 8.33 -5.94
C MET A 19 -11.40 8.14 -7.43
N ALA A 20 -12.36 7.59 -8.20
CA ALA A 20 -12.23 7.44 -9.64
C ALA A 20 -12.10 8.79 -10.35
N GLY A 21 -12.98 9.74 -10.03
CA GLY A 21 -12.93 11.09 -10.61
C GLY A 21 -11.60 11.80 -10.32
N ALA A 22 -11.06 11.68 -9.11
CA ALA A 22 -9.76 12.25 -8.75
C ALA A 22 -8.62 11.58 -9.53
N ALA A 23 -8.62 10.25 -9.65
CA ALA A 23 -7.57 9.50 -10.36
C ALA A 23 -7.57 9.81 -11.87
N LEU A 24 -8.72 9.71 -12.51
CA LEU A 24 -8.86 10.01 -13.94
C LEU A 24 -8.58 11.48 -14.25
N GLY A 25 -9.10 12.39 -13.41
CA GLY A 25 -8.84 13.82 -13.56
C GLY A 25 -7.36 14.20 -13.35
N ALA A 26 -6.62 13.49 -12.49
CA ALA A 26 -5.17 13.67 -12.36
C ALA A 26 -4.43 13.16 -13.60
N GLU A 27 -4.82 11.98 -14.11
CA GLU A 27 -4.23 11.41 -15.32
C GLU A 27 -4.43 12.32 -16.54
N GLU A 28 -5.65 12.82 -16.74
CA GLU A 28 -5.98 13.78 -17.82
C GLU A 28 -5.16 15.06 -17.75
N ARG A 29 -4.81 15.51 -16.56
CA ARG A 29 -4.02 16.75 -16.32
C ARG A 29 -2.53 16.51 -16.23
N ASN A 30 -2.06 15.31 -16.61
CA ASN A 30 -0.66 14.90 -16.61
C ASN A 30 0.04 15.04 -15.25
N PHE A 31 -0.65 14.74 -14.16
CA PHE A 31 0.02 14.45 -12.91
C PHE A 31 0.85 13.18 -13.07
N GLU A 32 2.03 13.15 -12.47
CA GLU A 32 2.94 12.01 -12.57
C GLU A 32 2.48 10.81 -11.77
N SER A 33 1.86 11.06 -10.62
CA SER A 33 1.48 10.01 -9.68
C SER A 33 0.25 10.38 -8.84
N ILE A 34 -0.47 9.34 -8.44
CA ILE A 34 -1.50 9.42 -7.40
C ILE A 34 -1.10 8.53 -6.22
N TRP A 35 -1.44 8.96 -5.00
CA TRP A 35 -1.02 8.32 -3.76
C TRP A 35 -2.20 8.05 -2.87
N VAL A 36 -2.17 6.91 -2.17
CA VAL A 36 -3.15 6.52 -1.14
C VAL A 36 -2.45 6.15 0.16
N VAL A 37 -3.19 6.21 1.27
CA VAL A 37 -2.66 6.00 2.64
C VAL A 37 -3.12 4.69 3.23
N ASP A 38 -2.45 4.24 4.29
CA ASP A 38 -2.71 2.95 4.95
C ASP A 38 -3.11 3.14 6.41
N HIS A 39 -4.21 2.53 6.78
CA HIS A 39 -4.63 2.18 8.14
C HIS A 39 -5.55 0.96 8.07
N ILE A 40 -5.47 0.10 9.07
CA ILE A 40 -6.30 -1.12 9.14
C ILE A 40 -7.53 -0.88 10.00
N ALA A 41 -7.33 -0.27 11.18
CA ALA A 41 -8.40 0.00 12.13
C ALA A 41 -8.05 1.20 13.01
N ILE A 42 -8.88 2.22 12.97
CA ILE A 42 -8.70 3.46 13.74
C ILE A 42 -9.63 3.46 14.94
N PRO A 43 -9.13 3.67 16.18
CA PRO A 43 -9.96 3.86 17.34
C PRO A 43 -10.88 5.10 17.18
N PRO A 44 -12.07 5.10 17.82
CA PRO A 44 -12.98 6.24 17.72
C PRO A 44 -12.36 7.58 18.12
N GLU A 45 -11.50 7.57 19.14
CA GLU A 45 -10.80 8.76 19.64
C GLU A 45 -9.80 9.36 18.64
N ASP A 46 -9.26 8.53 17.73
CA ASP A 46 -8.29 8.93 16.71
C ASP A 46 -8.93 9.08 15.31
N SER A 47 -10.27 9.01 15.23
CA SER A 47 -11.01 8.95 13.96
C SER A 47 -11.28 10.31 13.31
N GLU A 48 -10.76 11.41 13.87
CA GLU A 48 -11.00 12.75 13.34
C GLU A 48 -10.63 12.85 11.84
N GLY A 49 -11.57 13.35 11.05
CA GLY A 49 -11.41 13.55 9.60
C GLY A 49 -11.51 12.29 8.75
N SER A 50 -11.45 11.09 9.35
CA SER A 50 -11.63 9.81 8.65
C SER A 50 -12.93 9.09 9.03
N GLU A 51 -13.52 9.43 10.19
CA GLU A 51 -14.65 8.70 10.79
C GLU A 51 -14.34 7.19 10.94
N GLY A 52 -13.06 6.84 11.13
CA GLY A 52 -12.59 5.45 11.21
C GLY A 52 -12.64 4.67 9.89
N ARG A 53 -13.06 5.32 8.80
CA ARG A 53 -13.18 4.68 7.49
C ARG A 53 -11.87 4.80 6.70
N TYR A 54 -11.28 3.66 6.38
CA TYR A 54 -10.19 3.51 5.42
C TYR A 54 -10.50 2.37 4.45
N ILE A 55 -10.23 2.58 3.17
CA ILE A 55 -10.22 1.50 2.18
C ILE A 55 -8.80 0.97 2.13
N ASP A 56 -8.62 -0.34 2.19
CA ASP A 56 -7.30 -0.98 2.17
C ASP A 56 -6.43 -0.44 1.03
N ILE A 57 -5.17 -0.16 1.36
CA ILE A 57 -4.25 0.51 0.44
C ILE A 57 -3.94 -0.33 -0.80
N LEU A 58 -3.70 -1.65 -0.65
CA LEU A 58 -3.35 -2.52 -1.78
C LEU A 58 -4.55 -2.78 -2.67
N ILE A 59 -5.74 -2.94 -2.07
CA ILE A 59 -6.99 -3.05 -2.84
C ILE A 59 -7.28 -1.76 -3.59
N SER A 60 -7.06 -0.60 -2.96
CA SER A 60 -7.19 0.71 -3.63
C SER A 60 -6.26 0.83 -4.82
N LEU A 61 -4.98 0.48 -4.67
CA LEU A 61 -3.98 0.53 -5.74
C LEU A 61 -4.31 -0.43 -6.88
N ALA A 62 -4.73 -1.66 -6.58
CA ALA A 62 -5.16 -2.63 -7.60
C ALA A 62 -6.37 -2.14 -8.39
N TRP A 63 -7.35 -1.57 -7.71
CA TRP A 63 -8.53 -1.01 -8.37
C TRP A 63 -8.18 0.22 -9.22
N LEU A 64 -7.35 1.13 -8.70
CA LEU A 64 -6.87 2.30 -9.45
C LEU A 64 -6.05 1.89 -10.68
N ALA A 65 -5.26 0.81 -10.58
CA ALA A 65 -4.54 0.25 -11.72
C ALA A 65 -5.48 -0.17 -12.87
N GLY A 66 -6.64 -0.74 -12.52
CA GLY A 66 -7.63 -1.19 -13.49
C GLY A 66 -8.43 -0.08 -14.18
N ILE A 67 -8.47 1.13 -13.61
CA ILE A 67 -9.22 2.27 -14.17
C ILE A 67 -8.35 3.37 -14.78
N THR A 68 -7.03 3.30 -14.59
CA THR A 68 -6.04 4.25 -15.14
C THR A 68 -5.07 3.55 -16.08
N SER A 69 -4.38 4.30 -16.93
CA SER A 69 -3.52 3.72 -17.98
C SER A 69 -2.06 4.19 -17.95
N LYS A 70 -1.78 5.38 -17.42
CA LYS A 70 -0.46 6.03 -17.53
C LYS A 70 0.09 6.52 -16.21
N ILE A 71 -0.77 7.03 -15.33
CA ILE A 71 -0.37 7.66 -14.07
C ILE A 71 0.22 6.62 -13.11
N ASN A 72 1.31 6.96 -12.44
CA ASN A 72 1.91 6.10 -11.43
C ASN A 72 1.04 6.04 -10.17
N LEU A 73 1.11 4.90 -9.49
CA LEU A 73 0.26 4.54 -8.35
C LEU A 73 1.12 4.37 -7.11
N GLY A 74 1.00 5.27 -6.15
CA GLY A 74 1.86 5.30 -4.98
C GLY A 74 1.17 4.91 -3.67
N SER A 75 1.90 4.22 -2.81
CA SER A 75 1.54 4.05 -1.40
C SER A 75 2.27 5.09 -0.55
N GLY A 76 1.55 5.93 0.15
CA GLY A 76 2.14 6.95 1.01
C GLY A 76 1.64 6.88 2.47
N VAL A 77 1.98 5.85 3.18
CA VAL A 77 2.86 4.71 2.96
C VAL A 77 2.15 3.38 3.21
N LEU A 78 2.65 2.26 2.64
CA LEU A 78 2.28 0.92 3.08
C LEU A 78 2.94 0.63 4.43
N ILE A 79 2.15 0.31 5.46
CA ILE A 79 2.70 -0.01 6.78
C ILE A 79 3.13 -1.48 6.79
N ALA A 80 4.40 -1.73 6.45
CA ALA A 80 4.94 -3.08 6.30
C ALA A 80 4.79 -3.95 7.56
N PRO A 81 5.03 -3.44 8.80
CA PRO A 81 4.91 -4.27 10.00
C PRO A 81 3.52 -4.82 10.29
N TYR A 82 2.46 -4.27 9.70
CA TYR A 82 1.09 -4.74 9.89
C TYR A 82 0.77 -6.02 9.10
N ARG A 83 1.65 -6.42 8.18
CA ARG A 83 1.32 -7.39 7.15
C ARG A 83 2.24 -8.61 7.19
N GLU A 84 1.72 -9.74 6.73
CA GLU A 84 2.51 -10.94 6.49
C GLU A 84 3.34 -10.77 5.20
N ILE A 85 4.62 -11.14 5.25
CA ILE A 85 5.59 -10.83 4.19
C ILE A 85 5.19 -11.46 2.85
N LEU A 86 4.99 -12.78 2.82
CA LEU A 86 4.79 -13.51 1.56
C LEU A 86 3.51 -13.11 0.82
N PRO A 87 2.31 -13.09 1.45
CA PRO A 87 1.10 -12.66 0.76
C PRO A 87 1.16 -11.20 0.31
N THR A 88 1.78 -10.31 1.12
CA THR A 88 1.92 -8.89 0.75
C THR A 88 2.88 -8.71 -0.44
N ALA A 89 4.00 -9.43 -0.46
CA ALA A 89 4.91 -9.42 -1.60
C ALA A 89 4.21 -9.87 -2.89
N LYS A 90 3.38 -10.93 -2.80
CA LYS A 90 2.60 -11.39 -3.97
C LYS A 90 1.57 -10.37 -4.44
N GLN A 91 0.89 -9.69 -3.52
CA GLN A 91 -0.03 -8.60 -3.85
C GLN A 91 0.69 -7.44 -4.55
N VAL A 92 1.84 -7.01 -4.01
CA VAL A 92 2.67 -5.95 -4.60
C VAL A 92 3.15 -6.33 -6.00
N ALA A 93 3.67 -7.55 -6.19
CA ALA A 93 4.07 -8.05 -7.50
C ALA A 93 2.91 -8.06 -8.51
N SER A 94 1.74 -8.53 -8.06
CA SER A 94 0.54 -8.58 -8.91
C SER A 94 0.07 -7.18 -9.33
N ILE A 95 0.09 -6.21 -8.40
CA ILE A 95 -0.26 -4.82 -8.72
C ILE A 95 0.76 -4.23 -9.71
N GLN A 96 2.05 -4.50 -9.52
CA GLN A 96 3.10 -4.02 -10.42
C GLN A 96 2.88 -4.55 -11.85
N GLU A 97 2.64 -5.85 -12.01
CA GLU A 97 2.37 -6.48 -13.30
C GLU A 97 1.08 -5.94 -13.93
N LEU A 98 -0.04 -5.99 -13.21
CA LEU A 98 -1.35 -5.58 -13.72
C LEU A 98 -1.44 -4.07 -13.99
N SER A 99 -0.62 -3.26 -13.35
CA SER A 99 -0.51 -1.83 -13.65
C SER A 99 0.46 -1.51 -14.79
N SER A 100 1.11 -2.48 -15.41
CA SER A 100 2.19 -2.26 -16.39
C SER A 100 3.35 -1.47 -15.80
N ASN A 101 3.86 -1.89 -14.64
CA ASN A 101 5.01 -1.33 -13.93
C ASN A 101 4.83 0.13 -13.45
N ARG A 102 3.61 0.52 -13.07
CA ARG A 102 3.31 1.86 -12.57
C ARG A 102 3.28 1.99 -11.05
N LEU A 103 3.55 0.92 -10.30
CA LEU A 103 3.52 0.96 -8.84
C LEU A 103 4.76 1.66 -8.26
N LEU A 104 4.54 2.60 -7.36
CA LEU A 104 5.56 3.26 -6.54
C LEU A 104 5.32 2.85 -5.07
N LEU A 105 6.13 1.93 -4.56
CA LEU A 105 5.92 1.40 -3.22
C LEU A 105 6.65 2.25 -2.18
N GLY A 106 5.93 3.16 -1.52
CA GLY A 106 6.38 3.84 -0.31
C GLY A 106 6.06 3.00 0.92
N VAL A 107 7.07 2.73 1.74
CA VAL A 107 6.98 1.84 2.92
C VAL A 107 7.18 2.64 4.20
N GLY A 108 6.40 2.32 5.23
CA GLY A 108 6.50 2.93 6.55
C GLY A 108 6.43 1.93 7.69
N LEU A 109 6.79 2.40 8.91
CA LEU A 109 6.86 1.57 10.11
C LEU A 109 5.54 1.49 10.89
N GLY A 110 4.63 2.42 10.66
CA GLY A 110 3.46 2.59 11.51
C GLY A 110 3.79 3.25 12.86
N TRP A 111 2.80 3.88 13.45
CA TRP A 111 2.95 4.63 14.71
C TRP A 111 1.83 4.36 15.73
N MET A 112 0.66 3.91 15.28
CA MET A 112 -0.55 3.80 16.10
C MET A 112 -0.52 2.54 16.96
N ASP A 113 -0.36 2.71 18.28
CA ASP A 113 -0.30 1.60 19.24
C ASP A 113 -1.55 0.71 19.22
N ALA A 114 -2.72 1.30 19.01
CA ALA A 114 -3.99 0.60 18.97
C ALA A 114 -4.05 -0.42 17.82
N GLU A 115 -3.55 -0.06 16.64
CA GLU A 115 -3.51 -0.97 15.50
C GLU A 115 -2.52 -2.13 15.74
N PHE A 116 -1.33 -1.84 16.24
CA PHE A 116 -0.36 -2.89 16.62
C PHE A 116 -0.97 -3.88 17.61
N LYS A 117 -1.64 -3.37 18.64
CA LYS A 117 -2.31 -4.20 19.64
C LYS A 117 -3.44 -5.03 19.04
N ALA A 118 -4.28 -4.44 18.20
CA ALA A 118 -5.37 -5.13 17.51
C ALA A 118 -4.87 -6.26 16.59
N LEU A 119 -3.71 -6.05 15.94
CA LEU A 119 -3.06 -7.04 15.08
C LEU A 119 -2.24 -8.09 15.86
N GLY A 120 -2.11 -7.96 17.18
CA GLY A 120 -1.29 -8.86 18.00
C GLY A 120 0.22 -8.71 17.76
N ILE A 121 0.66 -7.55 17.27
CA ILE A 121 2.06 -7.28 16.91
C ILE A 121 2.70 -6.40 17.99
N ASP A 122 3.85 -6.82 18.52
CA ASP A 122 4.64 -5.96 19.40
C ASP A 122 5.26 -4.81 18.58
N ARG A 123 4.78 -3.58 18.83
CA ARG A 123 5.27 -2.36 18.17
C ARG A 123 6.78 -2.17 18.25
N LYS A 124 7.44 -2.70 19.31
CA LYS A 124 8.89 -2.62 19.43
C LYS A 124 9.63 -3.37 18.33
N THR A 125 8.98 -4.35 17.72
CA THR A 125 9.55 -5.16 16.63
C THR A 125 9.39 -4.54 15.24
N ARG A 126 8.69 -3.40 15.13
CA ARG A 126 8.30 -2.83 13.81
C ARG A 126 9.47 -2.54 12.87
N GLY A 127 10.61 -2.07 13.42
CA GLY A 127 11.83 -1.82 12.61
C GLY A 127 12.35 -3.11 11.99
N ARG A 128 12.59 -4.13 12.82
CA ARG A 128 13.05 -5.45 12.36
C ARG A 128 12.09 -6.08 11.33
N ARG A 129 10.78 -6.02 11.59
CA ARG A 129 9.76 -6.54 10.64
C ARG A 129 9.79 -5.82 9.30
N ALA A 130 10.03 -4.50 9.31
CA ALA A 130 10.16 -3.74 8.08
C ALA A 130 11.46 -4.06 7.32
N ASP A 131 12.57 -4.24 8.03
CA ASP A 131 13.83 -4.64 7.42
C ASP A 131 13.70 -6.04 6.77
N GLU A 132 13.12 -7.00 7.48
CA GLU A 132 12.82 -8.34 6.95
C GLU A 132 11.91 -8.29 5.71
N PHE A 133 10.90 -7.44 5.73
CA PHE A 133 10.00 -7.23 4.60
C PHE A 133 10.74 -6.67 3.37
N LEU A 134 11.56 -5.63 3.56
CA LEU A 134 12.31 -5.00 2.46
C LEU A 134 13.33 -5.95 1.85
N VAL A 135 14.08 -6.67 2.68
CA VAL A 135 15.03 -7.69 2.21
C VAL A 135 14.32 -8.80 1.43
N PHE A 136 13.16 -9.25 1.92
CA PHE A 136 12.37 -10.26 1.20
C PHE A 136 11.88 -9.74 -0.15
N LEU A 137 11.35 -8.50 -0.22
CA LEU A 137 10.91 -7.90 -1.47
C LEU A 137 12.06 -7.78 -2.49
N GLU A 138 13.21 -7.30 -2.05
CA GLU A 138 14.38 -7.19 -2.92
C GLU A 138 14.77 -8.55 -3.51
N ASN A 139 14.80 -9.59 -2.68
CA ASN A 139 15.08 -10.94 -3.14
C ASN A 139 13.99 -11.48 -4.10
N ALA A 140 12.71 -11.25 -3.77
CA ALA A 140 11.58 -11.75 -4.54
C ALA A 140 11.48 -11.13 -5.94
N PHE A 141 11.87 -9.86 -6.07
CA PHE A 141 11.82 -9.17 -7.37
C PHE A 141 13.06 -9.37 -8.22
N ASN A 142 14.16 -9.83 -7.64
CA ASN A 142 15.41 -10.07 -8.36
C ASN A 142 15.69 -11.54 -8.67
N ASN A 143 14.93 -12.48 -8.11
CA ASN A 143 15.18 -13.91 -8.24
C ASN A 143 13.90 -14.69 -8.55
N GLU A 144 14.03 -15.81 -9.28
CA GLU A 144 12.91 -16.72 -9.53
C GLU A 144 12.55 -17.58 -8.31
N GLU A 145 13.53 -17.84 -7.44
CA GLU A 145 13.35 -18.56 -6.18
C GLU A 145 13.58 -17.62 -5.00
N VAL A 146 12.72 -17.70 -4.01
CA VAL A 146 12.85 -17.01 -2.73
C VAL A 146 12.84 -17.99 -1.58
N GLU A 147 13.51 -17.66 -0.48
CA GLU A 147 13.51 -18.43 0.74
C GLU A 147 12.78 -17.67 1.85
N LEU A 148 11.85 -18.35 2.52
CA LEU A 148 11.19 -17.84 3.72
C LEU A 148 11.02 -18.99 4.71
N ASN A 149 11.41 -18.79 5.97
CA ASN A 149 11.33 -19.81 7.02
C ASN A 149 11.96 -21.15 6.63
N GLN A 150 13.15 -21.10 6.01
CA GLN A 150 13.90 -22.28 5.54
C GLN A 150 13.19 -23.09 4.43
N GLN A 151 12.19 -22.52 3.80
CA GLN A 151 11.51 -23.11 2.66
C GLN A 151 11.71 -22.25 1.41
N LYS A 152 11.93 -22.91 0.29
CA LYS A 152 12.09 -22.27 -1.02
C LYS A 152 10.78 -22.29 -1.79
N PHE A 153 10.51 -21.18 -2.46
CA PHE A 153 9.33 -20.98 -3.29
C PHE A 153 9.72 -20.40 -4.65
N LEU A 154 9.02 -20.81 -5.70
CA LEU A 154 9.03 -20.06 -6.95
C LEU A 154 8.15 -18.82 -6.78
N PHE A 155 8.73 -17.66 -7.06
CA PHE A 155 8.04 -16.38 -6.95
C PHE A 155 7.94 -15.73 -8.33
N LYS A 156 6.82 -16.01 -9.02
CA LYS A 156 6.51 -15.51 -10.37
C LYS A 156 5.18 -14.80 -10.37
#